data_548ef9ca203049666e91f428a6915356
#
_entry.id   548ef9ca203049666e91f428a6915356
#
_cell.length_a   1.000
_cell.length_b   1.000
_cell.length_c   1.000
_cell.angle_alpha   90.00
_cell.angle_beta   90.00
_cell.angle_gamma   90.00
#
_symmetry.space_group_name_H-M   'P 1'
#
loop_
_entity.id
_entity.type
_entity.pdbx_description
1 polymer ?
#
loop_
_entity_poly.entity_id
_entity_poly.type
_entity_poly.pdbx_seq_one_letter_code
_entity_poly.pdbx_strand_id
1 'polypeptide(L)'
;MSASREKKSRQENLAGGYVDPRTKREKDEQAKDRRSNALYIAIAVIFVIVGIVVTVANSKGIERGADAVTIGNETYTAADVSYFYNTIYNSFVSKNSYYLSVYGLDTSKSLKEQDCPVTDGGTWYDYFRDQALESLKSYALLAQKAEAEGFDASEEVEQSVQETLSDLDASAASAGYTRAQYIKAVCGPLVNQKVFERNIRMMALAQAYSNSYSDSLSYPSDEVQAAYDADPKSFQSADIEYILFSSGAGSDATDEEKAQLLDEAKQKAETALSRYAQGEAFDAIGEDMEGSYAHIGYAANGASDMLTWAFDDARQEGDTTVAAYG
;
A
#
# COMPACT_ATOMS: atom_id res chain seq x y z
N MET A 1 -22.33 96.69 -28.83
CA MET A 1 -23.32 95.66 -29.28
C MET A 1 -22.71 94.24 -29.19
N SER A 2 -22.13 93.83 -28.08
CA SER A 2 -21.43 92.55 -28.06
C SER A 2 -21.96 91.58 -26.99
N ALA A 3 -22.10 91.99 -25.77
CA ALA A 3 -22.41 91.08 -24.65
C ALA A 3 -23.80 90.43 -24.67
N SER A 4 -24.82 91.13 -25.26
CA SER A 4 -26.19 90.55 -25.28
C SER A 4 -26.38 89.52 -26.38
N ARG A 5 -25.67 89.58 -27.50
CA ARG A 5 -25.71 88.57 -28.57
C ARG A 5 -24.93 87.32 -28.13
N GLU A 6 -23.83 87.50 -27.47
CA GLU A 6 -23.04 86.36 -26.93
C GLU A 6 -23.76 85.54 -25.87
N LYS A 7 -24.50 86.29 -24.99
CA LYS A 7 -25.35 85.64 -24.00
C LYS A 7 -26.52 84.84 -24.57
N LYS A 8 -27.16 85.38 -25.66
CA LYS A 8 -28.26 84.70 -26.37
C LYS A 8 -27.74 83.50 -27.17
N SER A 9 -26.66 83.61 -27.82
CA SER A 9 -25.99 82.46 -28.53
C SER A 9 -25.53 81.37 -27.57
N ARG A 10 -25.06 81.72 -26.37
CA ARG A 10 -24.73 80.78 -25.36
C ARG A 10 -25.99 80.03 -24.80
N GLN A 11 -27.12 80.76 -24.65
CA GLN A 11 -28.34 80.16 -24.22
C GLN A 11 -28.95 79.26 -25.31
N GLU A 12 -28.91 79.62 -26.56
CA GLU A 12 -29.40 78.86 -27.71
C GLU A 12 -28.50 77.61 -27.92
N ASN A 13 -27.18 77.72 -27.71
CA ASN A 13 -26.30 76.56 -27.76
C ASN A 13 -26.52 75.57 -26.59
N LEU A 14 -26.86 76.05 -25.40
CA LEU A 14 -27.24 75.23 -24.25
C LEU A 14 -28.60 74.56 -24.44
N ALA A 15 -29.57 75.22 -25.07
CA ALA A 15 -30.87 74.65 -25.39
C ALA A 15 -30.83 73.66 -26.57
N GLY A 16 -29.85 73.82 -27.46
CA GLY A 16 -29.63 72.92 -28.61
C GLY A 16 -28.74 71.72 -28.34
N GLY A 17 -28.40 71.44 -27.08
CA GLY A 17 -27.58 70.28 -26.74
C GLY A 17 -26.08 70.42 -27.16
N TYR A 18 -25.59 71.66 -27.30
CA TYR A 18 -24.17 71.90 -27.58
C TYR A 18 -23.28 71.39 -26.45
N VAL A 19 -22.57 70.35 -26.74
CA VAL A 19 -21.49 69.83 -25.85
C VAL A 19 -20.15 70.43 -26.32
N ASP A 20 -19.48 71.14 -25.42
CA ASP A 20 -18.14 71.65 -25.69
C ASP A 20 -17.24 70.53 -26.27
N PRO A 21 -16.60 70.78 -27.42
CA PRO A 21 -15.73 69.76 -28.05
C PRO A 21 -14.64 69.28 -27.11
N ARG A 22 -14.21 70.02 -26.12
CA ARG A 22 -13.24 69.63 -25.09
C ARG A 22 -13.87 68.61 -24.14
N THR A 23 -15.03 68.90 -23.57
CA THR A 23 -15.76 68.01 -22.70
C THR A 23 -16.23 66.73 -23.40
N LYS A 24 -16.50 66.81 -24.69
CA LYS A 24 -16.80 65.63 -25.51
C LYS A 24 -15.57 64.74 -25.69
N ARG A 25 -14.38 65.32 -26.00
CA ARG A 25 -13.12 64.58 -26.08
C ARG A 25 -12.74 63.94 -24.76
N GLU A 26 -12.80 64.68 -23.66
CA GLU A 26 -12.55 64.11 -22.31
C GLU A 26 -13.49 62.95 -21.94
N LYS A 27 -14.77 63.07 -22.27
CA LYS A 27 -15.72 61.96 -22.07
C LYS A 27 -15.45 60.77 -22.99
N ASP A 28 -15.06 60.99 -24.22
CA ASP A 28 -14.73 59.94 -25.18
C ASP A 28 -13.38 59.26 -24.79
N GLU A 29 -12.41 59.99 -24.28
CA GLU A 29 -11.15 59.46 -23.76
C GLU A 29 -11.43 58.66 -22.47
N GLN A 30 -12.22 59.20 -21.51
CA GLN A 30 -12.60 58.45 -20.31
C GLN A 30 -13.41 57.21 -20.63
N ALA A 31 -14.29 57.23 -21.64
CA ALA A 31 -15.04 56.06 -22.09
C ALA A 31 -14.12 55.04 -22.76
N LYS A 32 -13.10 55.50 -23.50
CA LYS A 32 -12.09 54.64 -24.13
C LYS A 32 -11.22 53.98 -23.05
N ASP A 33 -10.77 54.76 -22.06
CA ASP A 33 -9.98 54.23 -20.93
C ASP A 33 -10.76 53.27 -20.08
N ARG A 34 -12.05 53.53 -19.78
CA ARG A 34 -12.93 52.58 -19.10
C ARG A 34 -13.11 51.29 -19.87
N ARG A 35 -13.28 51.36 -21.21
CA ARG A 35 -13.39 50.15 -22.07
C ARG A 35 -12.06 49.39 -22.12
N SER A 36 -10.95 50.11 -22.22
CA SER A 36 -9.61 49.50 -22.18
C SER A 36 -9.36 48.81 -20.85
N ASN A 37 -9.65 49.48 -19.72
CA ASN A 37 -9.49 48.91 -18.39
C ASN A 37 -10.42 47.73 -18.17
N ALA A 38 -11.69 47.80 -18.65
CA ALA A 38 -12.62 46.64 -18.59
C ALA A 38 -12.10 45.46 -19.42
N LEU A 39 -11.49 45.73 -20.57
CA LEU A 39 -10.88 44.66 -21.40
C LEU A 39 -9.67 44.04 -20.69
N TYR A 40 -8.79 44.83 -20.07
CA TYR A 40 -7.67 44.29 -19.29
C TYR A 40 -8.12 43.48 -18.11
N ILE A 41 -9.15 43.90 -17.38
CA ILE A 41 -9.76 43.13 -16.28
C ILE A 41 -10.33 41.84 -16.81
N ALA A 42 -11.06 41.87 -17.93
CA ALA A 42 -11.62 40.65 -18.52
C ALA A 42 -10.54 39.63 -18.93
N ILE A 43 -9.46 40.13 -19.55
CA ILE A 43 -8.31 39.29 -19.92
C ILE A 43 -7.66 38.70 -18.65
N ALA A 44 -7.43 39.51 -17.61
CA ALA A 44 -6.86 39.02 -16.34
C ALA A 44 -7.74 37.93 -15.69
N VAL A 45 -9.06 38.11 -15.69
CA VAL A 45 -10.02 37.10 -15.18
C VAL A 45 -9.95 35.81 -15.99
N ILE A 46 -9.86 35.91 -17.32
CA ILE A 46 -9.71 34.73 -18.20
C ILE A 46 -8.39 34.00 -17.87
N PHE A 47 -7.27 34.70 -17.70
CA PHE A 47 -6.00 34.08 -17.31
C PHE A 47 -6.09 33.37 -15.95
N VAL A 48 -6.78 33.97 -14.98
CA VAL A 48 -7.01 33.34 -13.66
C VAL A 48 -7.85 32.08 -13.80
N ILE A 49 -8.94 32.14 -14.58
CA ILE A 49 -9.81 30.98 -14.83
C ILE A 49 -9.01 29.85 -15.53
N VAL A 50 -8.26 30.17 -16.58
CA VAL A 50 -7.41 29.21 -17.28
C VAL A 50 -6.37 28.61 -16.33
N GLY A 51 -5.72 29.44 -15.51
CA GLY A 51 -4.79 28.95 -14.48
C GLY A 51 -5.44 27.99 -13.49
N ILE A 52 -6.65 28.29 -13.02
CA ILE A 52 -7.42 27.39 -12.13
C ILE A 52 -7.75 26.09 -12.87
N VAL A 53 -8.25 26.14 -14.09
CA VAL A 53 -8.61 24.93 -14.88
C VAL A 53 -7.37 24.05 -15.11
N VAL A 54 -6.24 24.62 -15.50
CA VAL A 54 -4.98 23.90 -15.69
C VAL A 54 -4.50 23.28 -14.36
N THR A 55 -4.60 24.03 -13.27
CA THR A 55 -4.22 23.53 -11.94
C THR A 55 -5.11 22.36 -11.50
N VAL A 56 -6.42 22.48 -11.68
CA VAL A 56 -7.39 21.41 -11.35
C VAL A 56 -7.16 20.18 -12.22
N ALA A 57 -6.97 20.34 -13.53
CA ALA A 57 -6.68 19.25 -14.45
C ALA A 57 -5.37 18.51 -14.09
N ASN A 58 -4.31 19.26 -13.79
CA ASN A 58 -3.02 18.68 -13.40
C ASN A 58 -3.02 18.08 -11.97
N SER A 59 -3.93 18.52 -11.11
CA SER A 59 -4.03 18.02 -9.72
C SER A 59 -4.67 16.65 -9.61
N LYS A 60 -5.18 16.08 -10.71
CA LYS A 60 -5.97 14.84 -10.71
C LYS A 60 -7.21 14.91 -9.79
N GLY A 61 -7.70 16.12 -9.48
CA GLY A 61 -8.77 16.35 -8.53
C GLY A 61 -10.09 15.69 -8.92
N ILE A 62 -10.44 15.74 -10.21
CA ILE A 62 -11.67 15.13 -10.75
C ILE A 62 -11.56 13.61 -10.72
N GLU A 63 -10.45 13.05 -11.20
CA GLU A 63 -10.21 11.60 -11.20
C GLU A 63 -10.17 11.04 -9.77
N ARG A 64 -9.57 11.77 -8.83
CA ARG A 64 -9.46 11.39 -7.42
C ARG A 64 -10.81 11.25 -6.75
N GLY A 65 -11.73 12.17 -7.01
CA GLY A 65 -13.05 12.22 -6.41
C GLY A 65 -14.12 11.43 -7.14
N ALA A 66 -13.79 10.75 -8.25
CA ALA A 66 -14.76 9.94 -8.98
C ALA A 66 -15.20 8.74 -8.12
N ASP A 67 -16.51 8.51 -8.05
CA ASP A 67 -17.10 7.36 -7.39
C ASP A 67 -16.63 6.07 -8.09
N ALA A 68 -16.13 5.12 -7.31
CA ALA A 68 -15.57 3.87 -7.84
C ALA A 68 -16.37 2.64 -7.39
N VAL A 69 -16.74 2.57 -6.11
CA VAL A 69 -17.46 1.42 -5.56
C VAL A 69 -18.29 1.86 -4.36
N THR A 70 -19.48 1.27 -4.20
CA THR A 70 -20.30 1.40 -2.99
C THR A 70 -20.21 0.13 -2.17
N ILE A 71 -19.88 0.26 -0.90
CA ILE A 71 -19.73 -0.85 0.05
C ILE A 71 -20.57 -0.53 1.28
N GLY A 72 -21.54 -1.37 1.59
CA GLY A 72 -22.50 -1.08 2.64
C GLY A 72 -23.31 0.18 2.31
N ASN A 73 -23.23 1.19 3.16
CA ASN A 73 -23.93 2.46 3.04
C ASN A 73 -23.02 3.62 2.55
N GLU A 74 -21.76 3.34 2.20
CA GLU A 74 -20.81 4.36 1.80
C GLU A 74 -20.26 4.15 0.39
N THR A 75 -19.90 5.25 -0.26
CA THR A 75 -19.26 5.26 -1.59
C THR A 75 -17.80 5.66 -1.44
N TYR A 76 -16.94 4.82 -2.01
CA TYR A 76 -15.49 4.99 -2.04
C TYR A 76 -15.03 5.45 -3.42
N THR A 77 -14.05 6.32 -3.42
CA THR A 77 -13.57 6.99 -4.64
C THR A 77 -12.49 6.17 -5.36
N ALA A 78 -12.20 6.55 -6.61
CA ALA A 78 -11.09 5.99 -7.35
C ALA A 78 -9.73 6.15 -6.63
N ALA A 79 -9.58 7.18 -5.79
CA ALA A 79 -8.38 7.35 -5.00
C ALA A 79 -8.28 6.33 -3.84
N ASP A 80 -9.40 5.94 -3.24
CA ASP A 80 -9.42 4.89 -2.22
C ASP A 80 -9.04 3.54 -2.83
N VAL A 81 -9.65 3.19 -3.96
CA VAL A 81 -9.27 1.97 -4.70
C VAL A 81 -7.80 2.01 -5.12
N SER A 82 -7.30 3.17 -5.59
CA SER A 82 -5.88 3.35 -5.94
C SER A 82 -4.94 3.13 -4.76
N TYR A 83 -5.32 3.57 -3.55
CA TYR A 83 -4.56 3.32 -2.33
C TYR A 83 -4.36 1.82 -2.10
N PHE A 84 -5.45 1.05 -2.05
CA PHE A 84 -5.38 -0.40 -1.83
C PHE A 84 -4.67 -1.13 -2.97
N TYR A 85 -4.96 -0.77 -4.22
CA TYR A 85 -4.32 -1.36 -5.39
C TYR A 85 -2.81 -1.25 -5.35
N ASN A 86 -2.29 -0.03 -5.18
CA ASN A 86 -0.84 0.19 -5.19
C ASN A 86 -0.16 -0.39 -3.95
N THR A 87 -0.80 -0.34 -2.79
CA THR A 87 -0.26 -0.92 -1.57
C THR A 87 -0.12 -2.44 -1.70
N ILE A 88 -1.13 -3.12 -2.24
CA ILE A 88 -1.12 -4.57 -2.46
C ILE A 88 -0.10 -4.94 -3.54
N TYR A 89 -0.09 -4.22 -4.67
CA TYR A 89 0.89 -4.43 -5.73
C TYR A 89 2.33 -4.31 -5.22
N ASN A 90 2.65 -3.22 -4.54
CA ASN A 90 3.99 -2.98 -4.02
C ASN A 90 4.39 -4.02 -2.96
N SER A 91 3.46 -4.41 -2.09
CA SER A 91 3.69 -5.49 -1.12
C SER A 91 3.97 -6.82 -1.80
N PHE A 92 3.20 -7.17 -2.84
CA PHE A 92 3.41 -8.39 -3.60
C PHE A 92 4.77 -8.40 -4.28
N VAL A 93 5.13 -7.33 -5.00
CA VAL A 93 6.41 -7.19 -5.70
C VAL A 93 7.58 -7.27 -4.72
N SER A 94 7.49 -6.59 -3.57
CA SER A 94 8.54 -6.61 -2.55
C SER A 94 8.73 -7.99 -1.94
N LYS A 95 7.64 -8.66 -1.54
CA LYS A 95 7.70 -9.99 -0.90
C LYS A 95 8.14 -11.10 -1.84
N ASN A 96 7.84 -10.96 -3.13
CA ASN A 96 8.10 -11.99 -4.13
C ASN A 96 9.20 -11.60 -5.13
N SER A 97 10.08 -10.66 -4.78
CA SER A 97 11.07 -10.07 -5.70
C SER A 97 11.92 -11.11 -6.45
N TYR A 98 12.27 -12.23 -5.81
CA TYR A 98 13.04 -13.33 -6.41
C TYR A 98 12.21 -14.24 -7.34
N TYR A 99 10.90 -14.26 -7.20
CA TYR A 99 9.99 -15.18 -7.88
C TYR A 99 9.10 -14.51 -8.92
N LEU A 100 9.23 -13.20 -9.15
CA LEU A 100 8.36 -12.47 -10.08
C LEU A 100 8.37 -13.08 -11.49
N SER A 101 9.55 -13.46 -11.99
CA SER A 101 9.69 -14.10 -13.29
C SER A 101 9.06 -15.50 -13.34
N VAL A 102 9.09 -16.24 -12.22
CA VAL A 102 8.45 -17.56 -12.09
C VAL A 102 6.92 -17.40 -12.13
N TYR A 103 6.40 -16.34 -11.53
CA TYR A 103 4.98 -15.98 -11.60
C TYR A 103 4.58 -15.35 -12.95
N GLY A 104 5.53 -15.11 -13.86
CA GLY A 104 5.27 -14.46 -15.15
C GLY A 104 4.95 -12.98 -15.03
N LEU A 105 5.34 -12.33 -13.93
CA LEU A 105 5.12 -10.89 -13.70
C LEU A 105 6.37 -10.09 -14.09
N ASP A 106 6.23 -9.26 -15.12
CA ASP A 106 7.25 -8.30 -15.56
C ASP A 106 6.83 -6.88 -15.14
N THR A 107 7.50 -6.34 -14.13
CA THR A 107 7.19 -5.01 -13.58
C THR A 107 7.50 -3.85 -14.53
N SER A 108 8.22 -4.10 -15.64
CA SER A 108 8.53 -3.11 -16.67
C SER A 108 7.42 -2.97 -17.72
N LYS A 109 6.48 -3.90 -17.77
CA LYS A 109 5.37 -3.93 -18.73
C LYS A 109 4.04 -3.55 -18.07
N SER A 110 3.06 -3.19 -18.90
CA SER A 110 1.69 -2.95 -18.47
C SER A 110 1.07 -4.22 -17.87
N LEU A 111 0.56 -4.13 -16.64
CA LEU A 111 -0.12 -5.25 -15.98
C LEU A 111 -1.40 -5.69 -16.69
N LYS A 112 -1.98 -4.82 -17.55
CA LYS A 112 -3.17 -5.14 -18.37
C LYS A 112 -2.85 -6.01 -19.59
N GLU A 113 -1.57 -6.16 -19.93
CA GLU A 113 -1.08 -6.89 -21.09
C GLU A 113 -0.40 -8.21 -20.68
N GLN A 114 -0.45 -8.55 -19.41
CA GLN A 114 0.19 -9.73 -18.85
C GLN A 114 -0.86 -10.66 -18.23
N ASP A 115 -0.95 -11.88 -18.73
CA ASP A 115 -1.81 -12.91 -18.16
C ASP A 115 -1.35 -13.25 -16.73
N CYS A 116 -2.30 -13.46 -15.84
CA CYS A 116 -2.05 -13.85 -14.45
C CYS A 116 -2.28 -15.35 -14.27
N PRO A 117 -1.23 -16.16 -14.03
CA PRO A 117 -1.36 -17.62 -13.94
C PRO A 117 -2.08 -18.10 -12.66
N VAL A 118 -2.30 -17.23 -11.68
CA VAL A 118 -3.00 -17.56 -10.43
C VAL A 118 -4.50 -17.28 -10.49
N THR A 119 -5.03 -16.89 -11.66
CA THR A 119 -6.46 -16.68 -11.89
C THR A 119 -6.93 -17.47 -13.10
N ASP A 120 -8.19 -17.90 -13.10
CA ASP A 120 -8.82 -18.58 -14.25
C ASP A 120 -9.13 -17.57 -15.38
N GLY A 121 -8.06 -17.11 -16.04
CA GLY A 121 -8.14 -16.13 -17.12
C GLY A 121 -8.34 -14.70 -16.58
N GLY A 122 -7.37 -13.88 -16.78
CA GLY A 122 -7.34 -12.50 -16.34
C GLY A 122 -5.92 -11.97 -16.37
N THR A 123 -5.78 -10.67 -16.21
CA THR A 123 -4.48 -10.03 -16.22
C THR A 123 -3.99 -9.80 -14.78
N TRP A 124 -2.70 -9.53 -14.63
CA TRP A 124 -2.16 -9.08 -13.34
C TRP A 124 -2.85 -7.79 -12.82
N TYR A 125 -3.33 -6.95 -13.73
CA TYR A 125 -4.13 -5.79 -13.36
C TYR A 125 -5.45 -6.21 -12.70
N ASP A 126 -6.16 -7.19 -13.27
CA ASP A 126 -7.43 -7.70 -12.74
C ASP A 126 -7.22 -8.35 -11.37
N TYR A 127 -6.18 -9.16 -11.23
CA TYR A 127 -5.81 -9.78 -9.96
C TYR A 127 -5.61 -8.74 -8.85
N PHE A 128 -4.74 -7.74 -9.06
CA PHE A 128 -4.49 -6.72 -8.04
C PHE A 128 -5.71 -5.82 -7.79
N ARG A 129 -6.53 -5.55 -8.82
CA ARG A 129 -7.78 -4.81 -8.65
C ARG A 129 -8.75 -5.57 -7.74
N ASP A 130 -8.93 -6.86 -7.98
CA ASP A 130 -9.89 -7.67 -7.23
C ASP A 130 -9.41 -7.86 -5.77
N GLN A 131 -8.12 -8.08 -5.55
CA GLN A 131 -7.53 -8.08 -4.21
C GLN A 131 -7.70 -6.73 -3.49
N ALA A 132 -7.54 -5.63 -4.21
CA ALA A 132 -7.73 -4.28 -3.66
C ALA A 132 -9.19 -4.04 -3.26
N LEU A 133 -10.14 -4.45 -4.08
CA LEU A 133 -11.57 -4.31 -3.79
C LEU A 133 -12.00 -5.18 -2.61
N GLU A 134 -11.53 -6.41 -2.51
CA GLU A 134 -11.82 -7.28 -1.35
C GLU A 134 -11.19 -6.74 -0.05
N SER A 135 -9.97 -6.22 -0.13
CA SER A 135 -9.32 -5.59 1.04
C SER A 135 -10.06 -4.33 1.49
N LEU A 136 -10.37 -3.42 0.56
CA LEU A 136 -11.17 -2.23 0.86
C LEU A 136 -12.52 -2.60 1.46
N LYS A 137 -13.22 -3.59 0.88
CA LYS A 137 -14.53 -4.07 1.36
C LYS A 137 -14.44 -4.59 2.79
N SER A 138 -13.42 -5.39 3.11
CA SER A 138 -13.24 -5.94 4.44
C SER A 138 -13.05 -4.85 5.50
N TYR A 139 -12.13 -3.91 5.25
CA TYR A 139 -11.90 -2.79 6.18
C TYR A 139 -13.11 -1.86 6.28
N ALA A 140 -13.74 -1.54 5.14
CA ALA A 140 -14.91 -0.67 5.11
C ALA A 140 -16.09 -1.23 5.91
N LEU A 141 -16.40 -2.52 5.74
CA LEU A 141 -17.50 -3.15 6.46
C LEU A 141 -17.25 -3.27 7.95
N LEU A 142 -16.00 -3.57 8.36
CA LEU A 142 -15.63 -3.61 9.77
C LEU A 142 -15.69 -2.22 10.41
N ALA A 143 -15.19 -1.19 9.73
CA ALA A 143 -15.26 0.19 10.21
C ALA A 143 -16.71 0.67 10.34
N GLN A 144 -17.55 0.45 9.32
CA GLN A 144 -18.98 0.80 9.37
C GLN A 144 -19.71 0.04 10.49
N LYS A 145 -19.35 -1.21 10.73
CA LYS A 145 -19.92 -2.00 11.84
C LYS A 145 -19.49 -1.43 13.19
N ALA A 146 -18.22 -1.09 13.37
CA ALA A 146 -17.72 -0.43 14.58
C ALA A 146 -18.48 0.86 14.86
N GLU A 147 -18.67 1.73 13.86
CA GLU A 147 -19.42 2.98 13.97
C GLU A 147 -20.89 2.74 14.31
N ALA A 148 -21.53 1.77 13.64
CA ALA A 148 -22.94 1.44 13.88
C ALA A 148 -23.20 0.88 15.29
N GLU A 149 -22.23 0.20 15.88
CA GLU A 149 -22.28 -0.32 17.26
C GLU A 149 -21.80 0.71 18.29
N GLY A 150 -21.37 1.90 17.88
CA GLY A 150 -20.86 2.94 18.76
C GLY A 150 -19.53 2.57 19.43
N PHE A 151 -18.74 1.73 18.77
CA PHE A 151 -17.42 1.34 19.27
C PHE A 151 -16.47 2.54 19.27
N ASP A 152 -15.96 2.89 20.46
CA ASP A 152 -15.03 4.01 20.63
C ASP A 152 -13.59 3.51 20.84
N ALA A 153 -12.79 3.73 19.83
CA ALA A 153 -11.35 3.48 19.83
C ALA A 153 -10.58 4.76 19.39
N SER A 154 -11.14 5.94 19.62
CA SER A 154 -10.63 7.21 19.06
C SER A 154 -9.17 7.47 19.43
N GLU A 155 -8.75 7.15 20.65
CA GLU A 155 -7.37 7.35 21.12
C GLU A 155 -6.41 6.36 20.45
N GLU A 156 -6.75 5.08 20.40
CA GLU A 156 -5.96 4.02 19.76
C GLU A 156 -5.82 4.26 18.25
N VAL A 157 -6.92 4.63 17.58
CA VAL A 157 -6.92 4.98 16.16
C VAL A 157 -6.02 6.17 15.88
N GLU A 158 -6.10 7.24 16.69
CA GLU A 158 -5.25 8.42 16.47
C GLU A 158 -3.78 8.11 16.71
N GLN A 159 -3.44 7.32 17.74
CA GLN A 159 -2.08 6.85 17.97
C GLN A 159 -1.55 6.06 16.77
N SER A 160 -2.30 5.07 16.28
CA SER A 160 -1.94 4.26 15.11
C SER A 160 -1.72 5.12 13.86
N VAL A 161 -2.56 6.13 13.65
CA VAL A 161 -2.41 7.08 12.54
C VAL A 161 -1.13 7.89 12.68
N GLN A 162 -0.80 8.39 13.87
CA GLN A 162 0.42 9.17 14.10
C GLN A 162 1.68 8.31 13.94
N GLU A 163 1.67 7.08 14.41
CA GLU A 163 2.76 6.11 14.21
C GLU A 163 2.98 5.84 12.72
N THR A 164 1.91 5.54 11.97
CA THR A 164 1.97 5.32 10.52
C THR A 164 2.51 6.56 9.77
N LEU A 165 2.10 7.77 10.17
CA LEU A 165 2.60 9.00 9.56
C LEU A 165 4.07 9.26 9.89
N SER A 166 4.53 8.90 11.10
CA SER A 166 5.93 9.00 11.52
C SER A 166 6.82 8.04 10.70
N ASP A 167 6.39 6.80 10.53
CA ASP A 167 7.10 5.80 9.74
C ASP A 167 7.15 6.18 8.25
N LEU A 168 6.05 6.75 7.76
CA LEU A 168 5.98 7.29 6.40
C LEU A 168 6.98 8.42 6.19
N ASP A 169 7.12 9.33 7.17
CA ASP A 169 8.08 10.43 7.11
C ASP A 169 9.52 9.95 7.12
N ALA A 170 9.84 8.97 7.98
CA ALA A 170 11.15 8.35 8.03
C ALA A 170 11.50 7.67 6.69
N SER A 171 10.56 6.93 6.12
CA SER A 171 10.70 6.28 4.81
C SER A 171 10.86 7.30 3.68
N ALA A 172 10.06 8.37 3.70
CA ALA A 172 10.15 9.45 2.72
C ALA A 172 11.52 10.16 2.78
N ALA A 173 11.99 10.47 3.98
CA ALA A 173 13.30 11.10 4.19
C ALA A 173 14.45 10.20 3.71
N SER A 174 14.39 8.91 4.00
CA SER A 174 15.38 7.92 3.53
C SER A 174 15.42 7.82 2.01
N ALA A 175 14.28 7.99 1.35
CA ALA A 175 14.16 7.98 -0.11
C ALA A 175 14.46 9.36 -0.77
N GLY A 176 14.70 10.41 0.02
CA GLY A 176 14.93 11.77 -0.47
C GLY A 176 13.66 12.46 -0.99
N TYR A 177 12.49 12.05 -0.52
CA TYR A 177 11.19 12.59 -0.89
C TYR A 177 10.57 13.44 0.23
N THR A 178 9.68 14.35 -0.15
CA THR A 178 8.70 14.89 0.79
C THR A 178 7.59 13.86 1.04
N ARG A 179 6.88 13.95 2.17
CA ARG A 179 5.72 13.09 2.47
C ARG A 179 4.75 12.97 1.29
N ALA A 180 4.38 14.11 0.69
CA ALA A 180 3.44 14.13 -0.43
C ALA A 180 3.98 13.44 -1.70
N GLN A 181 5.28 13.51 -1.96
CA GLN A 181 5.90 12.80 -3.07
C GLN A 181 5.96 11.30 -2.79
N TYR A 182 6.30 10.92 -1.58
CA TYR A 182 6.38 9.52 -1.17
C TYR A 182 5.01 8.83 -1.21
N ILE A 183 3.95 9.47 -0.67
CA ILE A 183 2.57 8.97 -0.79
C ILE A 183 2.21 8.69 -2.26
N LYS A 184 2.52 9.61 -3.17
CA LYS A 184 2.25 9.41 -4.60
C LYS A 184 3.07 8.28 -5.22
N ALA A 185 4.31 8.11 -4.79
CA ALA A 185 5.18 7.06 -5.29
C ALA A 185 4.70 5.66 -4.86
N VAL A 186 4.25 5.51 -3.60
CA VAL A 186 3.86 4.20 -3.06
C VAL A 186 2.36 3.89 -3.18
N CYS A 187 1.48 4.91 -3.13
CA CYS A 187 0.03 4.71 -3.18
C CYS A 187 -0.60 5.14 -4.52
N GLY A 188 0.22 5.67 -5.45
CA GLY A 188 -0.22 6.10 -6.77
C GLY A 188 -0.64 7.57 -6.86
N PRO A 189 -0.75 8.10 -8.10
CA PRO A 189 -0.90 9.54 -8.35
C PRO A 189 -2.25 10.12 -7.92
N LEU A 190 -3.26 9.29 -7.69
CA LEU A 190 -4.57 9.72 -7.21
C LEU A 190 -4.59 9.95 -5.70
N VAL A 191 -3.66 9.36 -4.96
CA VAL A 191 -3.63 9.45 -3.49
C VAL A 191 -2.87 10.71 -3.06
N ASN A 192 -3.55 11.55 -2.28
CA ASN A 192 -2.94 12.66 -1.55
C ASN A 192 -2.95 12.37 -0.05
N GLN A 193 -2.34 13.22 0.76
CA GLN A 193 -2.27 13.04 2.20
C GLN A 193 -3.65 12.84 2.84
N LYS A 194 -4.68 13.61 2.44
CA LYS A 194 -6.04 13.47 2.99
C LYS A 194 -6.66 12.11 2.70
N VAL A 195 -6.48 11.59 1.49
CA VAL A 195 -6.96 10.23 1.11
C VAL A 195 -6.17 9.17 1.87
N PHE A 196 -4.86 9.32 1.97
CA PHE A 196 -3.99 8.44 2.73
C PHE A 196 -4.45 8.35 4.20
N GLU A 197 -4.55 9.49 4.89
CA GLU A 197 -4.97 9.53 6.30
C GLU A 197 -6.38 8.96 6.52
N ARG A 198 -7.31 9.19 5.61
CA ARG A 198 -8.66 8.60 5.68
C ARG A 198 -8.60 7.08 5.63
N ASN A 199 -7.83 6.50 4.70
CA ASN A 199 -7.75 5.05 4.56
C ASN A 199 -7.01 4.40 5.75
N ILE A 200 -5.90 4.96 6.23
CA ILE A 200 -5.22 4.41 7.42
C ILE A 200 -6.09 4.52 8.68
N ARG A 201 -6.88 5.59 8.82
CA ARG A 201 -7.83 5.74 9.94
C ARG A 201 -8.94 4.70 9.89
N MET A 202 -9.53 4.45 8.71
CA MET A 202 -10.52 3.40 8.51
C MET A 202 -9.93 2.02 8.83
N MET A 203 -8.71 1.74 8.37
CA MET A 203 -8.02 0.48 8.65
C MET A 203 -7.71 0.31 10.14
N ALA A 204 -7.25 1.37 10.81
CA ALA A 204 -6.99 1.35 12.26
C ALA A 204 -8.27 1.08 13.07
N LEU A 205 -9.39 1.75 12.73
CA LEU A 205 -10.67 1.50 13.37
C LEU A 205 -11.16 0.06 13.16
N ALA A 206 -11.06 -0.43 11.92
CA ALA A 206 -11.44 -1.80 11.59
C ALA A 206 -10.60 -2.83 12.35
N GLN A 207 -9.29 -2.57 12.50
CA GLN A 207 -8.39 -3.45 13.24
C GLN A 207 -8.69 -3.43 14.75
N ALA A 208 -8.85 -2.25 15.34
CA ALA A 208 -9.19 -2.10 16.76
C ALA A 208 -10.51 -2.82 17.07
N TYR A 209 -11.53 -2.64 16.23
CA TYR A 209 -12.80 -3.34 16.37
C TYR A 209 -12.65 -4.85 16.25
N SER A 210 -11.90 -5.33 15.26
CA SER A 210 -11.64 -6.77 15.08
C SER A 210 -10.92 -7.39 16.26
N ASN A 211 -9.90 -6.70 16.81
CA ASN A 211 -9.19 -7.14 18.01
C ASN A 211 -10.13 -7.22 19.21
N SER A 212 -10.87 -6.14 19.48
CA SER A 212 -11.84 -6.11 20.58
C SER A 212 -12.91 -7.19 20.46
N TYR A 213 -13.40 -7.43 19.23
CA TYR A 213 -14.35 -8.54 19.00
C TYR A 213 -13.72 -9.89 19.29
N SER A 214 -12.50 -10.14 18.80
CA SER A 214 -11.77 -11.39 19.06
C SER A 214 -11.52 -11.63 20.54
N ASP A 215 -11.13 -10.57 21.26
CA ASP A 215 -10.89 -10.63 22.72
C ASP A 215 -12.17 -10.85 23.53
N SER A 216 -13.31 -10.47 22.97
CA SER A 216 -14.64 -10.70 23.59
C SER A 216 -15.14 -12.12 23.42
N LEU A 217 -14.56 -12.91 22.49
CA LEU A 217 -14.97 -14.28 22.26
C LEU A 217 -14.59 -15.16 23.45
N SER A 218 -15.54 -15.94 23.90
CA SER A 218 -15.36 -16.92 24.95
C SER A 218 -15.93 -18.26 24.50
N TYR A 219 -15.12 -19.28 24.59
CA TYR A 219 -15.52 -20.64 24.21
C TYR A 219 -15.66 -21.49 25.44
N PRO A 220 -16.73 -22.34 25.56
CA PRO A 220 -16.85 -23.33 26.59
C PRO A 220 -15.61 -24.25 26.59
N SER A 221 -15.19 -24.66 27.80
CA SER A 221 -13.98 -25.50 27.94
C SER A 221 -14.08 -26.87 27.24
N ASP A 222 -15.29 -27.41 27.15
CA ASP A 222 -15.56 -28.64 26.43
C ASP A 222 -15.44 -28.47 24.89
N GLU A 223 -15.82 -27.33 24.34
CA GLU A 223 -15.59 -27.02 22.92
C GLU A 223 -14.11 -26.86 22.62
N VAL A 224 -13.36 -26.16 23.48
CA VAL A 224 -11.89 -26.01 23.35
C VAL A 224 -11.21 -27.37 23.42
N GLN A 225 -11.61 -28.22 24.39
CA GLN A 225 -11.07 -29.57 24.50
C GLN A 225 -11.43 -30.46 23.30
N ALA A 226 -12.64 -30.37 22.80
CA ALA A 226 -13.06 -31.12 21.61
C ALA A 226 -12.28 -30.67 20.35
N ALA A 227 -12.00 -29.39 20.19
CA ALA A 227 -11.17 -28.88 19.10
C ALA A 227 -9.72 -29.38 19.18
N TYR A 228 -9.14 -29.38 20.38
CA TYR A 228 -7.82 -29.97 20.62
C TYR A 228 -7.80 -31.49 20.33
N ASP A 229 -8.77 -32.23 20.85
CA ASP A 229 -8.83 -33.70 20.69
C ASP A 229 -9.05 -34.10 19.21
N ALA A 230 -9.66 -33.24 18.40
CA ALA A 230 -9.89 -33.51 16.98
C ALA A 230 -8.57 -33.44 16.15
N ASP A 231 -7.63 -32.57 16.51
CA ASP A 231 -6.32 -32.46 15.86
C ASP A 231 -5.26 -31.92 16.82
N PRO A 232 -4.78 -32.73 17.78
CA PRO A 232 -3.80 -32.30 18.76
C PRO A 232 -2.50 -31.80 18.14
N LYS A 233 -2.10 -32.33 16.98
CA LYS A 233 -0.84 -31.97 16.33
C LYS A 233 -0.83 -30.54 15.79
N SER A 234 -1.97 -29.98 15.43
CA SER A 234 -2.10 -28.58 15.01
C SER A 234 -1.82 -27.58 16.13
N PHE A 235 -1.91 -28.02 17.39
CA PHE A 235 -1.71 -27.18 18.58
C PHE A 235 -0.35 -27.44 19.26
N GLN A 236 0.44 -28.37 18.74
CA GLN A 236 1.78 -28.67 19.24
C GLN A 236 2.83 -27.81 18.53
N SER A 237 3.91 -27.55 19.24
CA SER A 237 5.13 -26.96 18.68
C SER A 237 6.33 -27.81 19.05
N ALA A 238 7.33 -27.82 18.19
CA ALA A 238 8.61 -28.47 18.45
C ALA A 238 9.73 -27.41 18.53
N ASP A 239 10.66 -27.61 19.44
CA ASP A 239 11.92 -26.88 19.49
C ASP A 239 12.94 -27.68 18.69
N ILE A 240 13.47 -27.08 17.61
CA ILE A 240 14.31 -27.78 16.63
C ILE A 240 15.57 -26.98 16.37
N GLU A 241 16.71 -27.63 16.53
CA GLU A 241 17.99 -27.13 16.03
C GLU A 241 18.44 -27.93 14.80
N TYR A 242 18.98 -27.25 13.81
CA TYR A 242 19.52 -27.94 12.63
C TYR A 242 20.77 -27.25 12.06
N ILE A 243 21.59 -28.05 11.39
CA ILE A 243 22.69 -27.56 10.54
C ILE A 243 22.40 -27.99 9.11
N LEU A 244 22.28 -27.04 8.21
CA LEU A 244 22.09 -27.30 6.78
C LEU A 244 23.45 -27.31 6.06
N PHE A 245 23.78 -28.41 5.44
CA PHE A 245 24.90 -28.54 4.51
C PHE A 245 24.35 -28.52 3.07
N SER A 246 24.61 -27.46 2.33
CA SER A 246 24.23 -27.38 0.94
C SER A 246 25.05 -28.35 0.08
N SER A 247 24.40 -29.06 -0.84
CA SER A 247 25.11 -29.86 -1.84
C SER A 247 25.88 -28.99 -2.83
N GLY A 248 25.53 -27.72 -3.01
CA GLY A 248 26.16 -26.83 -3.99
C GLY A 248 25.90 -27.20 -5.45
N ALA A 249 24.98 -28.13 -5.72
CA ALA A 249 24.65 -28.54 -7.10
C ALA A 249 24.03 -27.39 -7.89
N GLY A 250 24.63 -27.02 -9.02
CA GLY A 250 24.08 -26.03 -9.94
C GLY A 250 22.84 -26.56 -10.69
N SER A 251 22.07 -25.65 -11.28
CA SER A 251 20.88 -26.01 -12.08
C SER A 251 21.20 -26.87 -13.30
N ASP A 252 22.41 -26.77 -13.80
CA ASP A 252 22.95 -27.43 -15.01
C ASP A 252 23.76 -28.70 -14.67
N ALA A 253 23.87 -29.08 -13.40
CA ALA A 253 24.53 -30.32 -12.99
C ALA A 253 23.72 -31.54 -13.45
N THR A 254 24.44 -32.58 -13.91
CA THR A 254 23.82 -33.87 -14.25
C THR A 254 23.26 -34.59 -13.04
N ASP A 255 22.41 -35.57 -13.24
CA ASP A 255 21.80 -36.31 -12.12
C ASP A 255 22.85 -37.09 -11.31
N GLU A 256 23.93 -37.60 -12.00
CA GLU A 256 25.04 -38.24 -11.34
C GLU A 256 25.85 -37.25 -10.46
N GLU A 257 26.12 -36.04 -10.96
CA GLU A 257 26.81 -35.01 -10.22
C GLU A 257 25.97 -34.55 -9.00
N LYS A 258 24.67 -34.36 -9.18
CA LYS A 258 23.76 -34.01 -8.07
C LYS A 258 23.77 -35.09 -7.00
N ALA A 259 23.70 -36.36 -7.39
CA ALA A 259 23.72 -37.48 -6.46
C ALA A 259 25.04 -37.55 -5.67
N GLN A 260 26.17 -37.34 -6.33
CA GLN A 260 27.49 -37.32 -5.69
C GLN A 260 27.60 -36.17 -4.68
N LEU A 261 27.21 -34.93 -5.07
CA LEU A 261 27.27 -33.76 -4.23
C LEU A 261 26.32 -33.89 -3.01
N LEU A 262 25.15 -34.52 -3.21
CA LEU A 262 24.24 -34.81 -2.12
C LEU A 262 24.83 -35.83 -1.12
N ASP A 263 25.52 -36.86 -1.62
CA ASP A 263 26.19 -37.84 -0.75
C ASP A 263 27.34 -37.20 0.07
N GLU A 264 28.10 -36.28 -0.54
CA GLU A 264 29.13 -35.49 0.17
C GLU A 264 28.51 -34.62 1.27
N ALA A 265 27.40 -33.93 0.98
CA ALA A 265 26.67 -33.14 1.97
C ALA A 265 26.12 -34.02 3.12
N LYS A 266 25.60 -35.20 2.78
CA LYS A 266 25.13 -36.17 3.77
C LYS A 266 26.26 -36.66 4.68
N GLN A 267 27.42 -36.96 4.14
CA GLN A 267 28.61 -37.36 4.94
C GLN A 267 29.06 -36.26 5.91
N LYS A 268 28.98 -34.98 5.50
CA LYS A 268 29.19 -33.85 6.39
C LYS A 268 28.17 -33.82 7.53
N ALA A 269 26.89 -34.00 7.22
CA ALA A 269 25.81 -34.03 8.23
C ALA A 269 25.98 -35.21 9.21
N GLU A 270 26.35 -36.40 8.74
CA GLU A 270 26.64 -37.57 9.59
C GLU A 270 27.89 -37.30 10.50
N THR A 271 28.90 -36.61 9.97
CA THR A 271 30.06 -36.20 10.77
C THR A 271 29.67 -35.19 11.84
N ALA A 272 28.87 -34.19 11.49
CA ALA A 272 28.35 -33.22 12.45
C ALA A 272 27.53 -33.87 13.55
N LEU A 273 26.68 -34.82 13.22
CA LEU A 273 25.90 -35.61 14.19
C LEU A 273 26.79 -36.42 15.11
N SER A 274 27.87 -37.02 14.61
CA SER A 274 28.85 -37.74 15.43
C SER A 274 29.58 -36.84 16.41
N ARG A 275 29.92 -35.60 16.03
CA ARG A 275 30.54 -34.60 16.91
C ARG A 275 29.58 -34.16 18.00
N TYR A 276 28.31 -33.91 17.65
CA TYR A 276 27.26 -33.60 18.61
C TYR A 276 27.10 -34.72 19.66
N ALA A 277 27.06 -35.96 19.22
CA ALA A 277 26.99 -37.11 20.11
C ALA A 277 28.20 -37.23 21.06
N GLN A 278 29.31 -36.56 20.77
CA GLN A 278 30.49 -36.47 21.62
C GLN A 278 30.45 -35.25 22.58
N GLY A 279 29.34 -34.47 22.54
CA GLY A 279 29.10 -33.35 23.45
C GLY A 279 29.55 -31.99 22.93
N GLU A 280 29.85 -31.87 21.64
CA GLU A 280 30.13 -30.57 21.02
C GLU A 280 28.83 -29.80 20.76
N ALA A 281 28.84 -28.46 20.91
CA ALA A 281 27.67 -27.64 20.71
C ALA A 281 27.30 -27.54 19.22
N PHE A 282 25.99 -27.56 18.91
CA PHE A 282 25.48 -27.65 17.53
C PHE A 282 25.84 -26.42 16.69
N ASP A 283 25.78 -25.23 17.27
CA ASP A 283 26.17 -23.97 16.64
C ASP A 283 27.70 -23.94 16.32
N ALA A 284 28.53 -24.40 17.25
CA ALA A 284 30.00 -24.48 17.06
C ALA A 284 30.37 -25.48 15.94
N ILE A 285 29.67 -26.62 15.86
CA ILE A 285 29.87 -27.59 14.78
C ILE A 285 29.47 -26.94 13.44
N GLY A 286 28.34 -26.24 13.38
CA GLY A 286 27.90 -25.56 12.19
C GLY A 286 28.90 -24.55 11.67
N GLU A 287 29.48 -23.72 12.57
CA GLU A 287 30.52 -22.75 12.23
C GLU A 287 31.80 -23.42 11.69
N ASP A 288 32.31 -24.43 12.41
CA ASP A 288 33.57 -25.10 12.07
C ASP A 288 33.46 -25.89 10.74
N MET A 289 32.31 -26.46 10.44
CA MET A 289 32.08 -27.27 9.24
C MET A 289 31.48 -26.50 8.07
N GLU A 290 31.37 -25.17 8.17
CA GLU A 290 30.78 -24.29 7.15
C GLU A 290 29.32 -24.67 6.82
N GLY A 291 28.59 -25.15 7.82
CA GLY A 291 27.16 -25.44 7.74
C GLY A 291 26.33 -24.26 8.24
N SER A 292 25.13 -24.10 7.69
CA SER A 292 24.18 -23.08 8.16
C SER A 292 23.40 -23.59 9.37
N TYR A 293 23.81 -23.17 10.57
CA TYR A 293 23.07 -23.45 11.81
C TYR A 293 21.83 -22.57 11.94
N ALA A 294 20.72 -23.16 12.42
CA ALA A 294 19.54 -22.43 12.85
C ALA A 294 18.84 -23.15 14.01
N HIS A 295 18.18 -22.34 14.85
CA HIS A 295 17.32 -22.77 15.93
C HIS A 295 15.93 -22.22 15.75
N ILE A 296 14.91 -23.08 15.79
CA ILE A 296 13.50 -22.75 15.67
C ILE A 296 12.80 -23.15 16.96
N GLY A 297 12.66 -22.21 17.91
CA GLY A 297 12.12 -22.50 19.26
C GLY A 297 10.63 -22.91 19.28
N TYR A 298 9.87 -22.60 18.22
CA TYR A 298 8.43 -22.90 18.11
C TYR A 298 8.08 -23.26 16.67
N ALA A 299 8.60 -24.40 16.18
CA ALA A 299 8.20 -24.92 14.88
C ALA A 299 6.78 -25.51 14.97
N ALA A 300 5.84 -25.00 14.17
CA ALA A 300 4.51 -25.60 14.04
C ALA A 300 4.56 -26.87 13.15
N ASN A 301 3.64 -27.78 13.36
CA ASN A 301 3.51 -28.98 12.52
C ASN A 301 3.29 -28.58 11.04
N GLY A 302 3.93 -29.30 10.12
CA GLY A 302 3.91 -28.99 8.69
C GLY A 302 4.38 -30.16 7.84
N ALA A 303 4.33 -29.97 6.53
CA ALA A 303 4.56 -31.03 5.55
C ALA A 303 6.03 -31.22 5.11
N SER A 304 6.99 -30.45 5.63
CA SER A 304 8.41 -30.68 5.31
C SER A 304 8.93 -31.95 5.99
N ASP A 305 9.93 -32.60 5.39
CA ASP A 305 10.51 -33.83 5.93
C ASP A 305 11.02 -33.62 7.37
N MET A 306 11.64 -32.48 7.65
CA MET A 306 12.10 -32.09 8.98
C MET A 306 10.95 -32.02 10.00
N LEU A 307 9.84 -31.36 9.64
CA LEU A 307 8.68 -31.23 10.52
C LEU A 307 7.94 -32.57 10.65
N THR A 308 7.80 -33.31 9.57
CA THR A 308 7.22 -34.66 9.59
C THR A 308 7.97 -35.57 10.55
N TRP A 309 9.32 -35.50 10.52
CA TRP A 309 10.15 -36.27 11.47
C TRP A 309 10.00 -35.74 12.90
N ALA A 310 10.02 -34.44 13.14
CA ALA A 310 9.96 -33.86 14.48
C ALA A 310 8.60 -34.12 15.17
N PHE A 311 7.51 -34.18 14.41
CA PHE A 311 6.17 -34.41 14.92
C PHE A 311 5.71 -35.92 14.86
N ASP A 312 6.66 -36.84 14.58
CA ASP A 312 6.36 -38.26 14.70
C ASP A 312 6.16 -38.66 16.18
N ASP A 313 5.10 -39.39 16.47
CA ASP A 313 4.72 -39.78 17.83
C ASP A 313 5.79 -40.62 18.58
N ALA A 314 6.77 -41.17 17.85
CA ALA A 314 7.89 -41.91 18.42
C ALA A 314 9.06 -41.00 18.87
N ARG A 315 9.00 -39.71 18.57
CA ARG A 315 10.10 -38.77 18.90
C ARG A 315 10.08 -38.37 20.37
N GLN A 316 11.29 -38.12 20.86
CA GLN A 316 11.52 -37.63 22.22
C GLN A 316 12.51 -36.49 22.18
N GLU A 317 12.50 -35.66 23.23
CA GLU A 317 13.51 -34.58 23.39
C GLU A 317 14.94 -35.17 23.33
N GLY A 318 15.78 -34.54 22.54
CA GLY A 318 17.15 -34.95 22.26
C GLY A 318 17.31 -35.97 21.13
N ASP A 319 16.21 -36.44 20.49
CA ASP A 319 16.31 -37.27 19.30
C ASP A 319 16.96 -36.46 18.13
N THR A 320 17.78 -37.15 17.37
CA THR A 320 18.52 -36.56 16.25
C THR A 320 18.41 -37.40 14.98
N THR A 321 18.53 -36.76 13.84
CA THR A 321 18.54 -37.43 12.54
C THR A 321 19.37 -36.67 11.51
N VAL A 322 19.71 -37.34 10.41
CA VAL A 322 20.17 -36.72 9.17
C VAL A 322 19.11 -36.96 8.10
N ALA A 323 18.62 -35.93 7.48
CA ALA A 323 17.62 -36.00 6.45
C ALA A 323 17.97 -35.11 5.25
N ALA A 324 17.53 -35.49 4.07
CA ALA A 324 17.57 -34.62 2.91
C ALA A 324 16.53 -33.49 3.07
N TYR A 325 16.91 -32.29 2.64
CA TYR A 325 16.03 -31.12 2.63
C TYR A 325 16.04 -30.49 1.24
N GLY A 326 14.89 -30.40 0.61
CA GLY A 326 14.77 -29.81 -0.75
C GLY A 326 13.46 -30.15 -1.41
#